data_bb59c9ac8c2d93468defe950e3ff6349
#
_entry.id   bb59c9ac8c2d93468defe950e3ff6349
#
_cell.length_a   1.000
_cell.length_b   1.000
_cell.length_c   1.000
_cell.angle_alpha   90.00
_cell.angle_beta   90.00
_cell.angle_gamma   90.00
#
_symmetry.space_group_name_H-M   'P 1'
#
loop_
_entity.id
_entity.type
_entity.pdbx_description
1 polymer ?
#
loop_
_entity_poly.entity_id
_entity_poly.type
_entity_poly.pdbx_seq_one_letter_code
_entity_poly.pdbx_strand_id
1 'polypeptide(L)'
;MAKRLLILENGIIFEGEAFGADLFVTGEIVFNTGMTGYQESITDQSYNGQILTFTYPLVGNYGVNRDDYESILPTCKGVVVYEYARRASNWRQQLSLDEFLKIKKIPGISGIDTRALTKIIRQHGTMRATIANADDSIDHLQDQLQATVLPTDNIKQVSTKQSYPAPGTGRSVVLVDFGLKHSILRELAKRNCSVTVVPYDTSAEQILQLNPDGVMLSNGPGNPEDVPEALDMIRSVQGKIPIFGICMGHQLFSMANGAKTHKMKFGHRGFNHAVREIATGRVDFTSQNHGYAVSREDLPECLIVTHEEINDKSVEGVRHRDYPAFSVQFHPDAAPGPHDADYLFDEFMEMMDAHQAY
;
A
#
# COMPACT_ATOMS: atom_id res chain seq x y z
N MET A 1 5.67 -10.39 31.04
CA MET A 1 5.53 -9.25 30.11
C MET A 1 4.30 -8.47 30.51
N ALA A 2 4.26 -7.18 30.22
CA ALA A 2 3.06 -6.38 30.46
C ALA A 2 1.91 -6.92 29.58
N LYS A 3 0.70 -6.90 30.11
CA LYS A 3 -0.52 -7.29 29.39
C LYS A 3 -1.02 -6.13 28.55
N ARG A 4 -1.56 -6.45 27.40
CA ARG A 4 -2.18 -5.51 26.46
C ARG A 4 -3.57 -5.99 26.02
N LEU A 5 -4.41 -5.03 25.69
CA LEU A 5 -5.73 -5.28 25.12
C LEU A 5 -5.76 -4.81 23.66
N LEU A 6 -6.39 -5.61 22.82
CA LEU A 6 -6.86 -5.21 21.49
C LEU A 6 -8.38 -5.15 21.57
N ILE A 7 -8.93 -3.95 21.44
CA ILE A 7 -10.36 -3.67 21.53
C ILE A 7 -10.88 -3.32 20.13
N LEU A 8 -11.87 -4.05 19.66
CA LEU A 8 -12.51 -3.82 18.37
C LEU A 8 -13.75 -2.95 18.51
N GLU A 9 -14.08 -2.19 17.48
CA GLU A 9 -15.27 -1.33 17.41
C GLU A 9 -16.58 -2.06 17.71
N ASN A 10 -16.68 -3.33 17.40
CA ASN A 10 -17.84 -4.18 17.67
C ASN A 10 -17.91 -4.71 19.13
N GLY A 11 -17.01 -4.26 20.00
CA GLY A 11 -16.97 -4.61 21.42
C GLY A 11 -16.18 -5.88 21.74
N ILE A 12 -15.64 -6.59 20.76
CA ILE A 12 -14.81 -7.78 21.00
C ILE A 12 -13.43 -7.34 21.51
N ILE A 13 -12.95 -8.04 22.54
CA ILE A 13 -11.67 -7.75 23.19
C ILE A 13 -10.79 -8.98 23.15
N PHE A 14 -9.54 -8.80 22.78
CA PHE A 14 -8.48 -9.79 22.89
C PHE A 14 -7.45 -9.32 23.91
N GLU A 15 -7.01 -10.21 24.79
CA GLU A 15 -5.90 -9.97 25.72
C GLU A 15 -4.63 -10.68 25.21
N GLY A 16 -3.49 -9.98 25.26
CA GLY A 16 -2.22 -10.49 24.83
C GLY A 16 -1.05 -9.92 25.62
N GLU A 17 0.15 -10.15 25.11
CA GLU A 17 1.41 -9.67 25.68
C GLU A 17 1.94 -8.49 24.89
N ALA A 18 2.47 -7.48 25.61
CA ALA A 18 3.07 -6.30 24.99
C ALA A 18 4.43 -6.61 24.37
N PHE A 19 4.65 -6.09 23.16
CA PHE A 19 5.98 -5.93 22.55
C PHE A 19 6.01 -4.62 21.75
N GLY A 20 7.19 -4.22 21.24
CA GLY A 20 7.35 -2.92 20.60
C GLY A 20 7.20 -1.75 21.59
N ALA A 21 6.77 -0.59 21.08
CA ALA A 21 6.67 0.63 21.88
C ALA A 21 5.54 0.54 22.91
N ASP A 22 5.73 1.21 24.05
CA ASP A 22 4.69 1.33 25.07
C ASP A 22 3.83 2.58 24.79
N LEU A 23 2.84 2.40 23.94
CA LEU A 23 1.96 3.46 23.44
C LEU A 23 0.53 2.94 23.29
N PHE A 24 -0.41 3.83 23.57
CA PHE A 24 -1.82 3.70 23.20
C PHE A 24 -2.00 4.15 21.75
N VAL A 25 -2.72 3.37 20.94
CA VAL A 25 -3.00 3.74 19.55
C VAL A 25 -4.41 3.29 19.14
N THR A 26 -5.03 4.08 18.28
CA THR A 26 -6.28 3.72 17.58
C THR A 26 -6.05 3.81 16.06
N GLY A 27 -6.60 2.87 15.32
CA GLY A 27 -6.51 2.83 13.86
C GLY A 27 -7.53 1.86 13.26
N GLU A 28 -7.55 1.78 11.94
CA GLU A 28 -8.33 0.77 11.23
C GLU A 28 -7.60 -0.58 11.28
N ILE A 29 -8.25 -1.62 11.83
CA ILE A 29 -7.64 -2.94 11.87
C ILE A 29 -7.81 -3.67 10.55
N VAL A 30 -6.68 -4.19 10.04
CA VAL A 30 -6.59 -4.94 8.80
C VAL A 30 -5.75 -6.20 9.01
N PHE A 31 -5.81 -7.16 8.09
CA PHE A 31 -4.95 -8.33 8.13
C PHE A 31 -4.17 -8.51 6.84
N ASN A 32 -2.99 -9.12 6.93
CA ASN A 32 -2.17 -9.53 5.81
C ASN A 32 -1.93 -11.04 5.89
N THR A 33 -2.11 -11.73 4.76
CA THR A 33 -2.00 -13.20 4.67
C THR A 33 -0.61 -13.66 4.22
N GLY A 34 0.34 -12.76 4.05
CA GLY A 34 1.71 -13.09 3.66
C GLY A 34 2.42 -13.98 4.68
N MET A 35 3.16 -14.96 4.20
CA MET A 35 3.92 -15.90 5.03
C MET A 35 5.30 -15.37 5.41
N THR A 36 5.76 -14.31 4.76
CA THR A 36 7.05 -13.63 4.94
C THR A 36 6.92 -12.15 4.61
N GLY A 37 8.00 -11.37 4.67
CA GLY A 37 7.97 -9.96 4.25
C GLY A 37 7.30 -9.04 5.28
N TYR A 38 7.39 -9.37 6.56
CA TYR A 38 6.79 -8.54 7.61
C TYR A 38 7.45 -7.16 7.73
N GLN A 39 8.76 -7.05 7.47
CA GLN A 39 9.45 -5.76 7.52
C GLN A 39 8.96 -4.84 6.40
N GLU A 40 8.87 -5.35 5.19
CA GLU A 40 8.36 -4.63 4.02
C GLU A 40 6.92 -4.19 4.26
N SER A 41 6.07 -5.08 4.79
CA SER A 41 4.67 -4.75 5.11
C SER A 41 4.57 -3.66 6.19
N ILE A 42 5.35 -3.75 7.28
CA ILE A 42 5.32 -2.75 8.36
C ILE A 42 5.83 -1.39 7.86
N THR A 43 6.75 -1.38 6.91
CA THR A 43 7.34 -0.15 6.35
C THR A 43 6.63 0.38 5.11
N ASP A 44 5.64 -0.34 4.59
CA ASP A 44 4.78 0.13 3.50
C ASP A 44 3.83 1.23 3.99
N GLN A 45 3.98 2.43 3.45
CA GLN A 45 3.16 3.59 3.83
C GLN A 45 1.68 3.46 3.43
N SER A 46 1.33 2.49 2.59
CA SER A 46 -0.08 2.16 2.32
C SER A 46 -0.83 1.66 3.56
N TYR A 47 -0.12 1.23 4.62
CA TYR A 47 -0.71 0.93 5.93
C TYR A 47 -0.81 2.15 6.86
N ASN A 48 -0.65 3.39 6.36
CA ASN A 48 -0.81 4.58 7.19
C ASN A 48 -2.15 4.58 7.93
N GLY A 49 -2.11 4.83 9.23
CA GLY A 49 -3.32 4.87 10.07
C GLY A 49 -3.90 3.49 10.43
N GLN A 50 -3.33 2.38 9.97
CA GLN A 50 -3.86 1.03 10.18
C GLN A 50 -3.12 0.25 11.27
N ILE A 51 -3.85 -0.63 11.95
CA ILE A 51 -3.31 -1.66 12.84
C ILE A 51 -3.21 -2.94 12.03
N LEU A 52 -1.98 -3.42 11.82
CA LEU A 52 -1.66 -4.51 10.92
C LEU A 52 -1.63 -5.85 11.66
N THR A 53 -2.53 -6.75 11.30
CA THR A 53 -2.56 -8.13 11.80
C THR A 53 -1.86 -9.05 10.82
N PHE A 54 -0.87 -9.81 11.28
CA PHE A 54 -0.27 -10.89 10.51
C PHE A 54 -0.98 -12.21 10.79
N THR A 55 -1.47 -12.88 9.74
CA THR A 55 -2.14 -14.17 9.88
C THR A 55 -1.15 -15.32 10.02
N TYR A 56 0.10 -15.14 9.56
CA TYR A 56 1.16 -16.13 9.74
C TYR A 56 1.53 -16.24 11.22
N PRO A 57 1.65 -17.47 11.76
CA PRO A 57 1.73 -17.65 13.21
C PRO A 57 3.01 -17.12 13.86
N LEU A 58 4.15 -17.11 13.17
CA LEU A 58 5.42 -16.61 13.69
C LEU A 58 5.96 -15.45 12.86
N VAL A 59 6.19 -14.31 13.50
CA VAL A 59 6.69 -13.08 12.87
C VAL A 59 7.99 -12.65 13.57
N GLY A 60 8.93 -12.04 12.83
CA GLY A 60 10.19 -11.54 13.40
C GLY A 60 11.35 -12.54 13.39
N ASN A 61 11.19 -13.72 12.83
CA ASN A 61 12.16 -14.81 12.87
C ASN A 61 13.46 -14.53 12.11
N TYR A 62 13.49 -13.63 11.13
CA TYR A 62 14.72 -13.20 10.44
C TYR A 62 15.18 -11.79 10.82
N GLY A 63 14.55 -11.17 11.83
CA GLY A 63 14.90 -9.83 12.31
C GLY A 63 14.51 -8.72 11.36
N VAL A 64 15.20 -7.60 11.47
CA VAL A 64 15.05 -6.42 10.62
C VAL A 64 16.42 -6.04 10.09
N ASN A 65 16.50 -5.64 8.83
CA ASN A 65 17.74 -5.24 8.15
C ASN A 65 17.52 -3.92 7.37
N ARG A 66 18.60 -3.33 6.88
CA ARG A 66 18.57 -2.02 6.19
C ARG A 66 18.02 -2.07 4.76
N ASP A 67 17.98 -3.25 4.12
CA ASP A 67 17.73 -3.37 2.69
C ASP A 67 16.24 -3.59 2.38
N ASP A 68 15.48 -4.17 3.35
CA ASP A 68 14.08 -4.56 3.17
C ASP A 68 13.10 -3.47 3.65
N TYR A 69 13.53 -2.20 3.67
CA TYR A 69 12.64 -1.06 3.93
C TYR A 69 11.89 -0.64 2.67
N GLU A 70 10.57 -0.48 2.79
CA GLU A 70 9.74 0.15 1.76
C GLU A 70 9.52 1.64 2.01
N SER A 71 9.72 2.09 3.26
CA SER A 71 9.95 3.49 3.63
C SER A 71 10.83 3.59 4.86
N ILE A 72 11.53 4.70 5.04
CA ILE A 72 12.38 4.94 6.21
C ILE A 72 11.53 5.20 7.47
N LEU A 73 10.35 5.79 7.28
CA LEU A 73 9.42 6.16 8.35
C LEU A 73 8.13 5.35 8.20
N PRO A 74 8.03 4.17 8.83
CA PRO A 74 6.79 3.40 8.83
C PRO A 74 5.68 4.17 9.58
N THR A 75 4.47 4.09 9.06
CA THR A 75 3.33 4.88 9.54
C THR A 75 2.13 4.04 9.99
N CYS A 76 2.25 2.71 9.99
CA CYS A 76 1.24 1.85 10.60
C CYS A 76 1.12 2.15 12.10
N LYS A 77 -0.08 2.04 12.66
CA LYS A 77 -0.37 2.40 14.05
C LYS A 77 0.04 1.33 15.05
N GLY A 78 -0.01 0.07 14.65
CA GLY A 78 0.31 -1.04 15.54
C GLY A 78 0.42 -2.36 14.80
N VAL A 79 0.96 -3.37 15.48
CA VAL A 79 1.18 -4.71 14.95
C VAL A 79 0.55 -5.75 15.85
N VAL A 80 -0.26 -6.65 15.28
CA VAL A 80 -0.93 -7.75 15.96
C VAL A 80 -0.42 -9.08 15.42
N VAL A 81 0.09 -9.94 16.31
CA VAL A 81 0.65 -11.24 15.93
C VAL A 81 0.20 -12.35 16.88
N TYR A 82 0.21 -13.60 16.40
CA TYR A 82 0.06 -14.76 17.28
C TYR A 82 1.32 -14.92 18.13
N GLU A 83 2.49 -15.02 17.49
CA GLU A 83 3.78 -15.13 18.15
C GLU A 83 4.82 -14.27 17.43
N TYR A 84 5.71 -13.62 18.20
CA TYR A 84 6.89 -12.97 17.63
C TYR A 84 8.17 -13.66 18.11
N ALA A 85 9.15 -13.76 17.21
CA ALA A 85 10.45 -14.33 17.55
C ALA A 85 11.23 -13.39 18.49
N ARG A 86 11.44 -13.81 19.73
CA ARG A 86 12.27 -13.06 20.70
C ARG A 86 13.73 -13.01 20.30
N ARG A 87 14.19 -14.01 19.56
CA ARG A 87 15.53 -14.10 18.98
C ARG A 87 15.37 -14.39 17.50
N ALA A 88 15.79 -13.45 16.69
CA ALA A 88 15.87 -13.67 15.26
C ALA A 88 17.12 -14.52 14.93
N SER A 89 17.05 -15.25 13.84
CA SER A 89 18.12 -16.12 13.36
C SER A 89 18.28 -15.97 11.85
N ASN A 90 19.00 -14.91 11.45
CA ASN A 90 19.33 -14.66 10.05
C ASN A 90 20.63 -13.86 9.96
N TRP A 91 21.48 -14.17 9.00
CA TRP A 91 22.77 -13.49 8.80
C TRP A 91 22.62 -12.00 8.43
N ARG A 92 21.48 -11.58 7.87
CA ARG A 92 21.18 -10.17 7.55
C ARG A 92 20.62 -9.38 8.72
N GLN A 93 20.29 -10.03 9.82
CA GLN A 93 19.69 -9.38 10.98
C GLN A 93 20.59 -8.27 11.54
N GLN A 94 20.02 -7.09 11.75
CA GLN A 94 20.65 -5.96 12.44
C GLN A 94 19.93 -5.62 13.75
N LEU A 95 18.61 -5.78 13.78
CA LEU A 95 17.72 -5.57 14.93
C LEU A 95 16.74 -6.73 15.06
N SER A 96 16.23 -6.96 16.26
CA SER A 96 15.01 -7.74 16.44
C SER A 96 13.78 -6.93 16.05
N LEU A 97 12.66 -7.60 15.79
CA LEU A 97 11.40 -6.92 15.48
C LEU A 97 10.96 -6.03 16.67
N ASP A 98 11.11 -6.49 17.90
CA ASP A 98 10.75 -5.73 19.10
C ASP A 98 11.56 -4.43 19.22
N GLU A 99 12.89 -4.49 19.05
CA GLU A 99 13.75 -3.30 19.06
C GLU A 99 13.37 -2.32 17.94
N PHE A 100 13.16 -2.83 16.74
CA PHE A 100 12.74 -2.00 15.61
C PHE A 100 11.43 -1.26 15.88
N LEU A 101 10.39 -1.96 16.36
CA LEU A 101 9.11 -1.35 16.69
C LEU A 101 9.22 -0.31 17.82
N LYS A 102 10.08 -0.55 18.83
CA LYS A 102 10.36 0.44 19.87
C LYS A 102 11.01 1.71 19.32
N ILE A 103 12.01 1.56 18.45
CA ILE A 103 12.68 2.69 17.79
C ILE A 103 11.68 3.49 16.94
N LYS A 104 10.82 2.79 16.20
CA LYS A 104 9.81 3.42 15.33
C LYS A 104 8.55 3.87 16.06
N LYS A 105 8.47 3.69 17.37
CA LYS A 105 7.31 4.05 18.22
C LYS A 105 6.01 3.38 17.77
N ILE A 106 6.10 2.11 17.41
CA ILE A 106 4.95 1.29 17.00
C ILE A 106 4.69 0.27 18.12
N PRO A 107 3.50 0.26 18.74
CA PRO A 107 3.11 -0.76 19.70
C PRO A 107 2.79 -2.08 19.01
N GLY A 108 3.10 -3.19 19.67
CA GLY A 108 2.75 -4.53 19.23
C GLY A 108 2.00 -5.30 20.32
N ILE A 109 1.13 -6.20 19.93
CA ILE A 109 0.46 -7.16 20.81
C ILE A 109 0.62 -8.56 20.25
N SER A 110 1.07 -9.51 21.09
CA SER A 110 1.28 -10.91 20.77
C SER A 110 0.41 -11.83 21.63
N GLY A 111 0.30 -13.10 21.27
CA GLY A 111 -0.56 -14.07 21.96
C GLY A 111 -2.02 -13.98 21.52
N ILE A 112 -2.30 -13.29 20.43
CA ILE A 112 -3.65 -13.12 19.90
C ILE A 112 -4.01 -14.28 18.97
N ASP A 113 -5.23 -14.82 19.10
CA ASP A 113 -5.80 -15.70 18.08
C ASP A 113 -6.07 -14.91 16.80
N THR A 114 -5.02 -14.75 15.98
CA THR A 114 -5.08 -14.00 14.73
C THR A 114 -5.98 -14.67 13.68
N ARG A 115 -6.22 -15.99 13.81
CA ARG A 115 -7.19 -16.71 12.96
C ARG A 115 -8.63 -16.31 13.31
N ALA A 116 -8.99 -16.27 14.59
CA ALA A 116 -10.30 -15.78 15.03
C ALA A 116 -10.49 -14.31 14.63
N LEU A 117 -9.49 -13.45 14.88
CA LEU A 117 -9.52 -12.05 14.51
C LEU A 117 -9.72 -11.85 13.00
N THR A 118 -9.00 -12.61 12.15
CA THR A 118 -9.16 -12.57 10.70
C THR A 118 -10.57 -12.95 10.26
N LYS A 119 -11.18 -13.97 10.88
CA LYS A 119 -12.57 -14.36 10.60
C LYS A 119 -13.55 -13.24 10.95
N ILE A 120 -13.33 -12.55 12.07
CA ILE A 120 -14.16 -11.41 12.51
C ILE A 120 -14.07 -10.29 11.45
N ILE A 121 -12.86 -9.90 11.04
CA ILE A 121 -12.67 -8.85 10.03
C ILE A 121 -13.30 -9.26 8.68
N ARG A 122 -13.17 -10.53 8.27
CA ARG A 122 -13.82 -11.02 7.04
C ARG A 122 -15.35 -10.99 7.12
N GLN A 123 -15.90 -11.25 8.30
CA GLN A 123 -17.35 -11.27 8.52
C GLN A 123 -17.94 -9.86 8.62
N HIS A 124 -17.28 -8.93 9.32
CA HIS A 124 -17.81 -7.61 9.64
C HIS A 124 -17.20 -6.47 8.80
N GLY A 125 -16.10 -6.72 8.11
CA GLY A 125 -15.31 -5.71 7.41
C GLY A 125 -14.18 -5.16 8.28
N THR A 126 -13.32 -4.34 7.66
CA THR A 126 -12.34 -3.54 8.41
C THR A 126 -13.08 -2.56 9.32
N MET A 127 -12.56 -2.34 10.52
CA MET A 127 -13.20 -1.53 11.55
C MET A 127 -12.13 -0.81 12.39
N ARG A 128 -12.56 0.15 13.20
CA ARG A 128 -11.69 0.78 14.18
C ARG A 128 -11.30 -0.21 15.27
N ALA A 129 -10.05 -0.12 15.72
CA ALA A 129 -9.55 -0.88 16.85
C ALA A 129 -8.55 -0.05 17.66
N THR A 130 -8.37 -0.44 18.92
CA THR A 130 -7.43 0.20 19.83
C THR A 130 -6.49 -0.84 20.42
N ILE A 131 -5.19 -0.52 20.50
CA ILE A 131 -4.21 -1.24 21.32
C ILE A 131 -3.94 -0.39 22.55
N ALA A 132 -4.20 -0.95 23.76
CA ALA A 132 -4.07 -0.27 25.04
C ALA A 132 -3.45 -1.17 26.11
N ASN A 133 -3.04 -0.61 27.23
CA ASN A 133 -2.57 -1.37 28.37
C ASN A 133 -3.74 -2.02 29.13
N ALA A 134 -3.52 -3.17 29.71
CA ALA A 134 -4.57 -3.93 30.41
C ALA A 134 -5.08 -3.25 31.69
N ASP A 135 -4.33 -2.30 32.23
CA ASP A 135 -4.70 -1.55 33.43
C ASP A 135 -5.66 -0.37 33.15
N ASP A 136 -5.89 -0.06 31.87
CA ASP A 136 -6.80 1.01 31.46
C ASP A 136 -8.28 0.57 31.61
N SER A 137 -9.18 1.53 31.88
CA SER A 137 -10.61 1.25 31.96
C SER A 137 -11.19 0.87 30.60
N ILE A 138 -11.72 -0.35 30.48
CA ILE A 138 -12.29 -0.87 29.24
C ILE A 138 -13.45 0.01 28.74
N ASP A 139 -14.35 0.43 29.63
CA ASP A 139 -15.49 1.27 29.25
C ASP A 139 -15.02 2.60 28.66
N HIS A 140 -14.03 3.23 29.29
CA HIS A 140 -13.43 4.47 28.77
C HIS A 140 -12.76 4.27 27.41
N LEU A 141 -12.03 3.17 27.23
CA LEU A 141 -11.38 2.84 25.95
C LEU A 141 -12.40 2.59 24.83
N GLN A 142 -13.51 1.92 25.14
CA GLN A 142 -14.61 1.71 24.19
C GLN A 142 -15.28 3.02 23.79
N ASP A 143 -15.57 3.89 24.76
CA ASP A 143 -16.15 5.21 24.49
C ASP A 143 -15.23 6.06 23.61
N GLN A 144 -13.93 6.08 23.89
CA GLN A 144 -12.92 6.75 23.06
C GLN A 144 -12.87 6.17 21.63
N LEU A 145 -12.89 4.84 21.52
CA LEU A 145 -12.87 4.16 20.21
C LEU A 145 -14.11 4.52 19.39
N GLN A 146 -15.30 4.56 20.01
CA GLN A 146 -16.55 4.94 19.34
C GLN A 146 -16.53 6.43 18.90
N ALA A 147 -15.91 7.30 19.69
CA ALA A 147 -15.79 8.72 19.37
C ALA A 147 -14.69 9.04 18.33
N THR A 148 -13.78 8.10 18.08
CA THR A 148 -12.64 8.32 17.17
C THR A 148 -13.11 8.41 15.72
N VAL A 149 -12.72 9.48 15.03
CA VAL A 149 -12.85 9.63 13.59
C VAL A 149 -11.48 9.35 12.96
N LEU A 150 -11.44 8.42 12.00
CA LEU A 150 -10.20 8.14 11.27
C LEU A 150 -9.85 9.31 10.33
N PRO A 151 -8.57 9.65 10.20
CA PRO A 151 -8.15 10.76 9.34
C PRO A 151 -8.41 10.46 7.86
N THR A 152 -8.72 11.51 7.10
CA THR A 152 -8.91 11.47 5.64
C THR A 152 -7.69 12.02 4.88
N ASP A 153 -6.75 12.65 5.58
CA ASP A 153 -5.54 13.24 4.98
C ASP A 153 -4.36 12.25 4.88
N ASN A 154 -4.65 10.96 4.70
CA ASN A 154 -3.65 9.89 4.75
C ASN A 154 -2.49 10.10 3.77
N ILE A 155 -2.77 10.45 2.52
CA ILE A 155 -1.75 10.72 1.49
C ILE A 155 -0.88 11.92 1.87
N LYS A 156 -1.50 13.00 2.34
CA LYS A 156 -0.78 14.20 2.80
C LYS A 156 0.18 13.91 3.95
N GLN A 157 -0.13 12.94 4.80
CA GLN A 157 0.74 12.54 5.92
C GLN A 157 2.01 11.83 5.46
N VAL A 158 1.96 11.07 4.36
CA VAL A 158 3.04 10.18 3.90
C VAL A 158 3.80 10.71 2.68
N SER A 159 3.17 11.49 1.83
CA SER A 159 3.81 12.09 0.65
C SER A 159 5.01 12.96 1.04
N THR A 160 6.03 12.92 0.20
CA THR A 160 7.18 13.83 0.35
C THR A 160 6.74 15.30 0.40
N LYS A 161 7.47 16.11 1.15
CA LYS A 161 7.18 17.55 1.26
C LYS A 161 7.92 18.39 0.22
N GLN A 162 8.94 17.81 -0.41
CA GLN A 162 9.77 18.48 -1.41
C GLN A 162 10.16 17.49 -2.49
N SER A 163 10.28 17.97 -3.72
CA SER A 163 10.79 17.17 -4.82
C SER A 163 12.25 16.80 -4.59
N TYR A 164 12.60 15.58 -4.95
CA TYR A 164 13.99 15.11 -4.87
C TYR A 164 14.31 14.17 -6.05
N PRO A 165 15.59 14.15 -6.52
CA PRO A 165 16.02 13.28 -7.59
C PRO A 165 16.43 11.90 -7.06
N ALA A 166 16.15 10.86 -7.86
CA ALA A 166 16.80 9.56 -7.80
C ALA A 166 17.56 9.37 -9.13
N PRO A 167 18.89 9.64 -9.15
CA PRO A 167 19.63 9.80 -10.39
C PRO A 167 19.72 8.51 -11.20
N GLY A 168 19.61 8.65 -12.52
CA GLY A 168 19.88 7.67 -13.55
C GLY A 168 20.40 8.37 -14.80
N THR A 169 20.70 7.64 -15.86
CA THR A 169 21.21 8.20 -17.11
C THR A 169 20.33 7.90 -18.32
N GLY A 170 19.23 7.18 -18.10
CA GLY A 170 18.24 6.86 -19.12
C GLY A 170 17.04 7.80 -19.12
N ARG A 171 15.85 7.26 -19.34
CA ARG A 171 14.59 8.01 -19.47
C ARG A 171 14.28 8.83 -18.22
N SER A 172 13.80 10.06 -18.42
CA SER A 172 13.36 10.95 -17.35
C SER A 172 11.93 10.60 -16.93
N VAL A 173 11.74 10.21 -15.69
CA VAL A 173 10.43 9.86 -15.14
C VAL A 173 10.10 10.78 -13.97
N VAL A 174 8.94 11.43 -14.01
CA VAL A 174 8.37 12.09 -12.84
C VAL A 174 7.52 11.06 -12.09
N LEU A 175 7.83 10.85 -10.82
CA LEU A 175 7.08 9.97 -9.93
C LEU A 175 6.32 10.80 -8.91
N VAL A 176 4.98 10.75 -8.99
CA VAL A 176 4.09 11.43 -8.04
C VAL A 176 3.91 10.56 -6.81
N ASP A 177 4.29 11.10 -5.65
CA ASP A 177 4.35 10.37 -4.38
C ASP A 177 3.04 10.48 -3.59
N PHE A 178 2.22 9.43 -3.65
CA PHE A 178 1.01 9.26 -2.84
C PHE A 178 1.27 8.44 -1.56
N GLY A 179 2.48 7.98 -1.33
CA GLY A 179 2.91 7.08 -0.25
C GLY A 179 3.81 5.98 -0.79
N LEU A 180 4.85 6.41 -1.49
CA LEU A 180 5.75 5.63 -2.32
C LEU A 180 6.45 4.50 -1.58
N LYS A 181 6.39 3.30 -2.14
CA LYS A 181 7.29 2.19 -1.80
C LYS A 181 8.62 2.32 -2.54
N HIS A 182 9.72 2.12 -1.81
CA HIS A 182 11.07 2.16 -2.40
C HIS A 182 11.28 1.13 -3.51
N SER A 183 10.54 0.02 -3.50
CA SER A 183 10.60 -0.99 -4.57
C SER A 183 10.24 -0.42 -5.93
N ILE A 184 9.29 0.50 -6.03
CA ILE A 184 8.96 1.18 -7.31
C ILE A 184 10.17 1.97 -7.83
N LEU A 185 10.88 2.70 -6.96
CA LEU A 185 12.11 3.39 -7.34
C LEU A 185 13.21 2.40 -7.77
N ARG A 186 13.33 1.26 -7.05
CA ARG A 186 14.29 0.21 -7.42
C ARG A 186 14.00 -0.37 -8.80
N GLU A 187 12.72 -0.60 -9.14
CA GLU A 187 12.34 -1.10 -10.47
C GLU A 187 12.66 -0.09 -11.59
N LEU A 188 12.40 1.19 -11.38
CA LEU A 188 12.79 2.24 -12.32
C LEU A 188 14.33 2.38 -12.43
N ALA A 189 15.03 2.29 -11.30
CA ALA A 189 16.51 2.35 -11.27
C ALA A 189 17.15 1.16 -12.00
N LYS A 190 16.63 -0.07 -11.87
CA LYS A 190 17.08 -1.24 -12.65
C LYS A 190 17.00 -1.01 -14.16
N ARG A 191 16.04 -0.18 -14.60
CA ARG A 191 15.83 0.23 -15.99
C ARG A 191 16.54 1.52 -16.34
N ASN A 192 17.47 1.95 -15.47
CA ASN A 192 18.31 3.13 -15.63
C ASN A 192 17.55 4.46 -15.76
N CYS A 193 16.32 4.54 -15.27
CA CYS A 193 15.55 5.79 -15.29
C CYS A 193 16.19 6.86 -14.40
N SER A 194 16.18 8.11 -14.87
CA SER A 194 16.41 9.29 -14.05
C SER A 194 15.07 9.73 -13.46
N VAL A 195 14.86 9.54 -12.17
CA VAL A 195 13.56 9.78 -11.54
C VAL A 195 13.58 11.08 -10.74
N THR A 196 12.55 11.91 -10.92
CA THR A 196 12.24 13.02 -10.02
C THR A 196 10.98 12.68 -9.25
N VAL A 197 11.11 12.45 -7.96
CA VAL A 197 9.97 12.24 -7.06
C VAL A 197 9.39 13.60 -6.68
N VAL A 198 8.07 13.75 -6.84
CA VAL A 198 7.36 15.00 -6.54
C VAL A 198 6.21 14.78 -5.56
N PRO A 199 5.83 15.79 -4.75
CA PRO A 199 4.67 15.70 -3.86
C PRO A 199 3.36 15.37 -4.60
N TYR A 200 2.41 14.76 -3.87
CA TYR A 200 1.10 14.35 -4.39
C TYR A 200 0.27 15.51 -4.99
N ASP A 201 0.46 16.72 -4.50
CA ASP A 201 -0.24 17.95 -4.90
C ASP A 201 0.51 18.80 -5.94
N THR A 202 1.54 18.24 -6.57
CA THR A 202 2.28 18.88 -7.65
C THR A 202 1.37 19.12 -8.86
N SER A 203 1.33 20.33 -9.37
CA SER A 203 0.47 20.68 -10.50
C SER A 203 0.95 20.05 -11.82
N ALA A 204 0.01 19.85 -12.76
CA ALA A 204 0.34 19.38 -14.09
C ALA A 204 1.36 20.28 -14.81
N GLU A 205 1.27 21.59 -14.62
CA GLU A 205 2.21 22.56 -15.20
C GLU A 205 3.63 22.32 -14.69
N GLN A 206 3.79 22.15 -13.37
CA GLN A 206 5.10 21.85 -12.77
C GLN A 206 5.68 20.52 -13.29
N ILE A 207 4.84 19.49 -13.44
CA ILE A 207 5.26 18.19 -14.00
C ILE A 207 5.73 18.38 -15.46
N LEU A 208 4.95 19.10 -16.28
CA LEU A 208 5.28 19.32 -17.69
C LEU A 208 6.55 20.18 -17.87
N GLN A 209 6.82 21.12 -16.95
CA GLN A 209 8.06 21.91 -16.95
C GLN A 209 9.32 21.07 -16.72
N LEU A 210 9.21 19.91 -16.05
CA LEU A 210 10.32 18.97 -15.90
C LEU A 210 10.63 18.19 -17.19
N ASN A 211 9.77 18.30 -18.19
CA ASN A 211 9.89 17.65 -19.50
C ASN A 211 10.22 16.14 -19.38
N PRO A 212 9.41 15.34 -18.65
CA PRO A 212 9.68 13.93 -18.47
C PRO A 212 9.25 13.12 -19.70
N ASP A 213 9.88 11.97 -19.88
CA ASP A 213 9.50 10.96 -20.87
C ASP A 213 8.25 10.18 -20.44
N GLY A 214 8.03 10.06 -19.14
CA GLY A 214 6.87 9.41 -18.55
C GLY A 214 6.53 9.88 -17.14
N VAL A 215 5.28 9.63 -16.74
CA VAL A 215 4.79 9.90 -15.38
C VAL A 215 4.38 8.60 -14.72
N MET A 216 4.93 8.35 -13.52
CA MET A 216 4.57 7.24 -12.65
C MET A 216 3.67 7.77 -11.51
N LEU A 217 2.52 7.15 -11.31
CA LEU A 217 1.63 7.41 -10.17
C LEU A 217 1.83 6.30 -9.14
N SER A 218 2.35 6.64 -7.97
CA SER A 218 2.73 5.65 -6.95
C SER A 218 1.52 5.02 -6.25
N ASN A 219 1.78 3.99 -5.45
CA ASN A 219 0.88 3.49 -4.43
C ASN A 219 0.66 4.52 -3.32
N GLY A 220 -0.31 4.26 -2.43
CA GLY A 220 -0.58 5.11 -1.27
C GLY A 220 -1.73 4.62 -0.40
N PRO A 221 -1.90 5.20 0.80
CA PRO A 221 -2.92 4.84 1.76
C PRO A 221 -4.24 5.60 1.55
N GLY A 222 -5.31 5.09 2.15
CA GLY A 222 -6.57 5.81 2.34
C GLY A 222 -7.57 5.66 1.20
N ASN A 223 -8.50 6.60 1.15
CA ASN A 223 -9.54 6.67 0.13
C ASN A 223 -9.07 7.55 -1.04
N PRO A 224 -9.10 7.07 -2.28
CA PRO A 224 -8.73 7.91 -3.44
C PRO A 224 -9.60 9.15 -3.63
N GLU A 225 -10.81 9.18 -3.08
CA GLU A 225 -11.69 10.35 -3.13
C GLU A 225 -11.19 11.53 -2.27
N ASP A 226 -10.25 11.28 -1.34
CA ASP A 226 -9.73 12.31 -0.43
C ASP A 226 -8.67 13.23 -1.10
N VAL A 227 -8.29 12.99 -2.36
CA VAL A 227 -7.27 13.76 -3.10
C VAL A 227 -7.75 14.21 -4.48
N PRO A 228 -8.80 15.04 -4.55
CA PRO A 228 -9.37 15.48 -5.82
C PRO A 228 -8.39 16.26 -6.71
N GLU A 229 -7.39 16.94 -6.14
CA GLU A 229 -6.34 17.67 -6.86
C GLU A 229 -5.51 16.77 -7.77
N ALA A 230 -5.31 15.50 -7.39
CA ALA A 230 -4.59 14.54 -8.22
C ALA A 230 -5.36 14.21 -9.51
N LEU A 231 -6.70 14.23 -9.48
CA LEU A 231 -7.53 13.94 -10.65
C LEU A 231 -7.35 15.00 -11.73
N ASP A 232 -7.30 16.28 -11.36
CA ASP A 232 -7.11 17.40 -12.30
C ASP A 232 -5.70 17.38 -12.90
N MET A 233 -4.71 17.05 -12.10
CA MET A 233 -3.34 16.86 -12.55
C MET A 233 -3.26 15.74 -13.59
N ILE A 234 -3.82 14.56 -13.30
CA ILE A 234 -3.81 13.40 -14.21
C ILE A 234 -4.52 13.74 -15.53
N ARG A 235 -5.72 14.35 -15.50
CA ARG A 235 -6.44 14.78 -16.70
C ARG A 235 -5.63 15.75 -17.57
N SER A 236 -4.85 16.60 -16.95
CA SER A 236 -4.07 17.63 -17.66
C SER A 236 -2.77 17.09 -18.26
N VAL A 237 -2.23 16.00 -17.72
CA VAL A 237 -0.98 15.35 -18.17
C VAL A 237 -1.26 14.26 -19.19
N GLN A 238 -2.36 13.49 -19.02
CA GLN A 238 -2.68 12.38 -19.94
C GLN A 238 -2.87 12.86 -21.38
N GLY A 239 -2.44 12.04 -22.33
CA GLY A 239 -2.42 12.39 -23.76
C GLY A 239 -1.22 13.26 -24.18
N LYS A 240 -0.48 13.83 -23.23
CA LYS A 240 0.74 14.59 -23.49
C LYS A 240 2.01 13.79 -23.18
N ILE A 241 1.94 12.95 -22.16
CA ILE A 241 3.05 12.14 -21.64
C ILE A 241 2.50 10.76 -21.25
N PRO A 242 3.22 9.67 -21.51
CA PRO A 242 2.89 8.33 -21.05
C PRO A 242 2.70 8.24 -19.54
N ILE A 243 1.67 7.52 -19.08
CA ILE A 243 1.34 7.36 -17.66
C ILE A 243 1.29 5.88 -17.28
N PHE A 244 1.93 5.53 -16.17
CA PHE A 244 1.75 4.25 -15.50
C PHE A 244 1.34 4.47 -14.02
N GLY A 245 0.22 3.87 -13.59
CA GLY A 245 -0.30 3.97 -12.22
C GLY A 245 -0.30 2.64 -11.48
N ILE A 246 0.12 2.65 -10.21
CA ILE A 246 0.17 1.47 -9.34
C ILE A 246 -0.70 1.70 -8.09
N CYS A 247 -1.61 0.76 -7.79
CA CYS A 247 -2.45 0.72 -6.60
C CYS A 247 -3.26 2.01 -6.41
N MET A 248 -2.90 2.93 -5.53
CA MET A 248 -3.54 4.25 -5.41
C MET A 248 -3.49 5.01 -6.74
N GLY A 249 -2.35 4.96 -7.45
CA GLY A 249 -2.21 5.56 -8.77
C GLY A 249 -3.18 4.98 -9.82
N HIS A 250 -3.49 3.68 -9.74
CA HIS A 250 -4.52 3.06 -10.57
C HIS A 250 -5.92 3.59 -10.26
N GLN A 251 -6.26 3.71 -8.98
CA GLN A 251 -7.57 4.22 -8.56
C GLN A 251 -7.75 5.68 -9.00
N LEU A 252 -6.75 6.52 -8.76
CA LEU A 252 -6.76 7.93 -9.16
C LEU A 252 -6.81 8.10 -10.69
N PHE A 253 -6.03 7.31 -11.44
CA PHE A 253 -6.07 7.30 -12.89
C PHE A 253 -7.46 6.92 -13.42
N SER A 254 -8.05 5.89 -12.87
CA SER A 254 -9.41 5.44 -13.25
C SER A 254 -10.46 6.50 -12.94
N MET A 255 -10.40 7.12 -11.75
CA MET A 255 -11.31 8.19 -11.35
C MET A 255 -11.14 9.46 -12.18
N ALA A 256 -9.90 9.82 -12.55
CA ALA A 256 -9.62 10.95 -13.43
C ALA A 256 -10.31 10.82 -14.78
N ASN A 257 -10.52 9.58 -15.23
CA ASN A 257 -11.23 9.24 -16.46
C ASN A 257 -12.73 8.98 -16.27
N GLY A 258 -13.27 9.18 -15.06
CA GLY A 258 -14.70 9.08 -14.78
C GLY A 258 -15.19 7.78 -14.17
N ALA A 259 -14.31 6.83 -13.88
CA ALA A 259 -14.66 5.63 -13.12
C ALA A 259 -14.96 5.97 -11.65
N LYS A 260 -15.70 5.10 -10.98
CA LYS A 260 -15.94 5.17 -9.54
C LYS A 260 -15.14 4.11 -8.80
N THR A 261 -14.87 4.37 -7.53
CA THR A 261 -14.28 3.41 -6.61
C THR A 261 -15.25 3.08 -5.49
N HIS A 262 -15.04 1.93 -4.85
CA HIS A 262 -15.81 1.52 -3.67
C HIS A 262 -14.91 0.91 -2.63
N LYS A 263 -15.28 1.06 -1.35
CA LYS A 263 -14.59 0.41 -0.25
C LYS A 263 -14.92 -1.08 -0.25
N MET A 264 -13.88 -1.91 -0.30
CA MET A 264 -14.02 -3.36 -0.16
C MET A 264 -14.28 -3.73 1.31
N LYS A 265 -14.95 -4.84 1.55
CA LYS A 265 -15.29 -5.28 2.91
C LYS A 265 -14.05 -5.46 3.79
N PHE A 266 -12.99 -6.11 3.28
CA PHE A 266 -11.73 -6.30 3.99
C PHE A 266 -10.49 -6.10 3.10
N GLY A 267 -10.68 -5.80 1.81
CA GLY A 267 -9.61 -5.54 0.84
C GLY A 267 -8.81 -6.78 0.43
N HIS A 268 -7.85 -6.56 -0.46
CA HIS A 268 -6.84 -7.55 -0.82
C HIS A 268 -5.51 -7.18 -0.15
N ARG A 269 -5.00 -8.08 0.69
CA ARG A 269 -3.71 -7.92 1.38
C ARG A 269 -3.03 -9.27 1.52
N GLY A 270 -2.02 -9.50 0.68
CA GLY A 270 -1.27 -10.74 0.61
C GLY A 270 -0.43 -10.81 -0.65
N PHE A 271 0.29 -11.92 -0.84
CA PHE A 271 1.31 -12.04 -1.88
C PHE A 271 1.04 -13.20 -2.84
N ASN A 272 -0.17 -13.72 -2.85
CA ASN A 272 -0.57 -14.87 -3.67
C ASN A 272 -1.94 -14.67 -4.32
N HIS A 273 -2.28 -13.43 -4.66
CA HIS A 273 -3.50 -13.13 -5.40
C HIS A 273 -3.28 -13.40 -6.88
N ALA A 274 -4.11 -14.29 -7.42
CA ALA A 274 -4.03 -14.67 -8.82
C ALA A 274 -4.79 -13.68 -9.69
N VAL A 275 -4.09 -12.99 -10.56
CA VAL A 275 -4.65 -11.99 -11.49
C VAL A 275 -4.47 -12.48 -12.91
N ARG A 276 -5.55 -12.40 -13.69
CA ARG A 276 -5.55 -12.78 -15.10
C ARG A 276 -5.46 -11.55 -16.00
N GLU A 277 -4.51 -11.54 -16.90
CA GLU A 277 -4.50 -10.65 -18.04
C GLU A 277 -5.57 -11.11 -19.05
N ILE A 278 -6.52 -10.24 -19.37
CA ILE A 278 -7.71 -10.62 -20.16
C ILE A 278 -7.34 -10.94 -21.62
N ALA A 279 -6.42 -10.16 -22.20
CA ALA A 279 -6.07 -10.28 -23.61
C ALA A 279 -5.36 -11.59 -23.95
N THR A 280 -4.45 -12.04 -23.09
CA THR A 280 -3.60 -13.23 -23.31
C THR A 280 -4.11 -14.47 -22.57
N GLY A 281 -4.91 -14.27 -21.51
CA GLY A 281 -5.31 -15.32 -20.57
C GLY A 281 -4.21 -15.72 -19.58
N ARG A 282 -3.05 -15.05 -19.60
CA ARG A 282 -1.96 -15.26 -18.66
C ARG A 282 -2.43 -14.99 -17.23
N VAL A 283 -1.96 -15.79 -16.31
CA VAL A 283 -2.23 -15.65 -14.88
C VAL A 283 -0.92 -15.42 -14.15
N ASP A 284 -0.83 -14.31 -13.45
CA ASP A 284 0.29 -13.95 -12.60
C ASP A 284 -0.14 -14.00 -11.12
N PHE A 285 0.75 -14.45 -10.24
CA PHE A 285 0.56 -14.27 -8.81
C PHE A 285 1.08 -12.90 -8.41
N THR A 286 0.29 -12.17 -7.66
CA THR A 286 0.56 -10.75 -7.39
C THR A 286 0.59 -10.44 -5.89
N SER A 287 1.39 -9.43 -5.55
CA SER A 287 1.36 -8.76 -4.26
C SER A 287 0.26 -7.71 -4.26
N GLN A 288 -0.55 -7.68 -3.20
CA GLN A 288 -1.65 -6.73 -3.07
C GLN A 288 -1.73 -6.14 -1.67
N ASN A 289 -2.04 -4.85 -1.59
CA ASN A 289 -2.34 -4.14 -0.36
C ASN A 289 -3.26 -2.95 -0.65
N HIS A 290 -4.57 -3.19 -0.74
CA HIS A 290 -5.55 -2.14 -0.95
C HIS A 290 -6.89 -2.46 -0.30
N GLY A 291 -7.62 -1.43 0.11
CA GLY A 291 -8.96 -1.52 0.70
C GLY A 291 -10.07 -0.94 -0.20
N TYR A 292 -9.70 -0.36 -1.35
CA TYR A 292 -10.62 0.17 -2.34
C TYR A 292 -10.37 -0.48 -3.69
N ALA A 293 -11.39 -0.56 -4.51
CA ALA A 293 -11.32 -1.11 -5.87
C ALA A 293 -12.12 -0.25 -6.85
N VAL A 294 -11.73 -0.27 -8.11
CA VAL A 294 -12.46 0.38 -9.21
C VAL A 294 -13.73 -0.42 -9.51
N SER A 295 -14.87 0.27 -9.60
CA SER A 295 -16.17 -0.35 -9.88
C SER A 295 -16.28 -0.71 -11.36
N ARG A 296 -16.44 -2.00 -11.65
CA ARG A 296 -16.55 -2.50 -13.03
C ARG A 296 -17.80 -1.96 -13.75
N GLU A 297 -18.91 -1.83 -13.03
CA GLU A 297 -20.20 -1.40 -13.59
C GLU A 297 -20.19 0.06 -14.03
N ASP A 298 -19.38 0.89 -13.40
CA ASP A 298 -19.25 2.33 -13.68
C ASP A 298 -18.02 2.65 -14.54
N LEU A 299 -17.45 1.68 -15.25
CA LEU A 299 -16.25 1.92 -16.04
C LEU A 299 -16.60 2.69 -17.33
N PRO A 300 -15.98 3.86 -17.58
CA PRO A 300 -16.24 4.64 -18.78
C PRO A 300 -15.68 3.98 -20.04
N GLU A 301 -16.27 4.28 -21.20
CA GLU A 301 -15.90 3.67 -22.50
C GLU A 301 -14.44 3.95 -22.91
N CYS A 302 -13.82 5.02 -22.40
CA CYS A 302 -12.41 5.34 -22.68
C CYS A 302 -11.43 4.40 -21.96
N LEU A 303 -11.87 3.61 -20.97
CA LEU A 303 -11.05 2.66 -20.26
C LEU A 303 -11.35 1.22 -20.67
N ILE A 304 -10.32 0.43 -20.88
CA ILE A 304 -10.39 -1.00 -21.18
C ILE A 304 -9.84 -1.75 -19.97
N VAL A 305 -10.60 -2.70 -19.42
CA VAL A 305 -10.09 -3.60 -18.36
C VAL A 305 -9.05 -4.54 -18.96
N THR A 306 -7.86 -4.51 -18.42
CA THR A 306 -6.74 -5.35 -18.87
C THR A 306 -6.49 -6.54 -17.96
N HIS A 307 -6.73 -6.37 -16.66
CA HIS A 307 -6.47 -7.38 -15.64
C HIS A 307 -7.68 -7.54 -14.70
N GLU A 308 -7.95 -8.77 -14.27
CA GLU A 308 -8.98 -9.08 -13.28
C GLU A 308 -8.48 -10.10 -12.25
N GLU A 309 -8.89 -9.95 -10.99
CA GLU A 309 -8.68 -10.96 -9.96
C GLU A 309 -9.54 -12.20 -10.25
N ILE A 310 -8.97 -13.39 -10.08
CA ILE A 310 -9.63 -14.63 -10.53
C ILE A 310 -10.83 -15.00 -9.67
N ASN A 311 -10.78 -14.74 -8.35
CA ASN A 311 -11.80 -15.20 -7.42
C ASN A 311 -13.02 -14.28 -7.36
N ASP A 312 -12.82 -12.98 -7.19
CA ASP A 312 -13.91 -12.01 -6.99
C ASP A 312 -14.20 -11.12 -8.21
N LYS A 313 -13.38 -11.24 -9.26
CA LYS A 313 -13.54 -10.50 -10.50
C LYS A 313 -13.37 -8.98 -10.37
N SER A 314 -12.73 -8.51 -9.32
CA SER A 314 -12.37 -7.11 -9.19
C SER A 314 -11.49 -6.65 -10.36
N VAL A 315 -11.60 -5.35 -10.69
CA VAL A 315 -10.77 -4.73 -11.74
C VAL A 315 -9.37 -4.55 -11.19
N GLU A 316 -8.40 -5.23 -11.81
CA GLU A 316 -7.01 -5.24 -11.38
C GLU A 316 -6.08 -4.47 -12.32
N GLY A 317 -6.61 -3.98 -13.45
CA GLY A 317 -5.86 -3.13 -14.36
C GLY A 317 -6.76 -2.55 -15.43
N VAL A 318 -6.40 -1.34 -15.86
CA VAL A 318 -7.05 -0.65 -16.97
C VAL A 318 -6.03 0.02 -17.89
N ARG A 319 -6.41 0.20 -19.16
CA ARG A 319 -5.67 0.95 -20.15
C ARG A 319 -6.58 2.00 -20.77
N HIS A 320 -6.07 3.20 -21.04
CA HIS A 320 -6.81 4.19 -21.80
C HIS A 320 -6.84 3.79 -23.27
N ARG A 321 -8.00 3.99 -23.91
CA ARG A 321 -8.21 3.59 -25.31
C ARG A 321 -7.39 4.42 -26.29
N ASP A 322 -7.30 5.72 -26.04
CA ASP A 322 -6.74 6.70 -26.99
C ASP A 322 -5.38 7.26 -26.55
N TYR A 323 -5.05 7.20 -25.26
CA TYR A 323 -3.82 7.77 -24.71
C TYR A 323 -2.82 6.68 -24.29
N PRO A 324 -1.50 6.96 -24.35
CA PRO A 324 -0.49 6.04 -23.85
C PRO A 324 -0.50 6.03 -22.32
N ALA A 325 -1.48 5.35 -21.74
CA ALA A 325 -1.66 5.29 -20.30
C ALA A 325 -2.29 3.97 -19.87
N PHE A 326 -1.73 3.36 -18.84
CA PHE A 326 -2.28 2.16 -18.19
C PHE A 326 -1.99 2.16 -16.70
N SER A 327 -2.70 1.30 -15.99
CA SER A 327 -2.51 1.18 -14.54
C SER A 327 -2.93 -0.19 -14.03
N VAL A 328 -2.36 -0.61 -12.90
CA VAL A 328 -2.68 -1.86 -12.23
C VAL A 328 -2.94 -1.65 -10.74
N GLN A 329 -3.88 -2.41 -10.18
CA GLN A 329 -4.26 -2.34 -8.77
C GLN A 329 -3.25 -3.05 -7.87
N PHE A 330 -2.69 -4.16 -8.34
CA PHE A 330 -1.66 -4.92 -7.65
C PHE A 330 -0.28 -4.24 -7.73
N HIS A 331 0.70 -4.80 -7.01
CA HIS A 331 2.07 -4.30 -6.96
C HIS A 331 3.01 -5.12 -7.85
N PRO A 332 3.33 -4.68 -9.07
CA PRO A 332 4.30 -5.34 -9.94
C PRO A 332 5.74 -5.22 -9.42
N ASP A 333 5.98 -4.27 -8.52
CA ASP A 333 7.22 -4.07 -7.78
C ASP A 333 7.47 -5.14 -6.71
N ALA A 334 6.47 -6.00 -6.43
CA ALA A 334 6.48 -7.01 -5.36
C ALA A 334 6.85 -6.40 -3.99
N ALA A 335 7.94 -6.83 -3.36
CA ALA A 335 8.53 -6.33 -2.12
C ALA A 335 7.51 -6.07 -0.97
N PRO A 336 6.98 -7.14 -0.36
CA PRO A 336 7.27 -8.55 -0.62
C PRO A 336 6.35 -9.15 -1.67
N GLY A 337 6.76 -10.26 -2.25
CA GLY A 337 5.90 -11.03 -3.13
C GLY A 337 6.60 -11.58 -4.37
N PRO A 338 5.84 -12.24 -5.26
CA PRO A 338 6.35 -12.75 -6.52
C PRO A 338 6.64 -11.62 -7.51
N HIS A 339 7.57 -11.88 -8.43
CA HIS A 339 7.99 -10.95 -9.49
C HIS A 339 7.36 -11.25 -10.84
N ASP A 340 6.25 -12.00 -10.87
CA ASP A 340 5.61 -12.45 -12.11
C ASP A 340 5.18 -11.30 -13.01
N ALA A 341 4.88 -10.14 -12.42
CA ALA A 341 4.32 -8.97 -13.10
C ALA A 341 5.34 -7.83 -13.31
N ASP A 342 6.64 -8.02 -13.05
CA ASP A 342 7.65 -6.97 -13.19
C ASP A 342 7.84 -6.48 -14.64
N TYR A 343 7.43 -7.29 -15.63
CA TYR A 343 7.40 -6.94 -17.05
C TYR A 343 6.55 -5.68 -17.35
N LEU A 344 5.60 -5.31 -16.49
CA LEU A 344 4.81 -4.09 -16.66
C LEU A 344 5.65 -2.81 -16.60
N PHE A 345 6.77 -2.84 -15.90
CA PHE A 345 7.74 -1.74 -15.97
C PHE A 345 8.45 -1.69 -17.35
N ASP A 346 8.68 -2.84 -17.99
CA ASP A 346 9.24 -2.87 -19.34
C ASP A 346 8.23 -2.36 -20.38
N GLU A 347 6.94 -2.70 -20.23
CA GLU A 347 5.87 -2.12 -21.04
C GLU A 347 5.83 -0.58 -20.90
N PHE A 348 6.05 -0.06 -19.69
CA PHE A 348 6.12 1.38 -19.49
C PHE A 348 7.32 2.00 -20.20
N MET A 349 8.50 1.33 -20.21
CA MET A 349 9.66 1.78 -20.97
C MET A 349 9.36 1.80 -22.48
N GLU A 350 8.79 0.72 -23.02
CA GLU A 350 8.40 0.62 -24.44
C GLU A 350 7.37 1.70 -24.82
N MET A 351 6.42 1.99 -23.95
CA MET A 351 5.41 3.02 -24.18
C MET A 351 6.03 4.43 -24.25
N MET A 352 7.04 4.73 -23.42
CA MET A 352 7.78 5.99 -23.50
C MET A 352 8.57 6.10 -24.78
N ASP A 353 9.27 5.03 -25.21
CA ASP A 353 10.03 5.01 -26.48
C ASP A 353 9.13 5.21 -27.70
N ALA A 354 7.98 4.54 -27.72
CA ALA A 354 7.02 4.70 -28.80
C ALA A 354 6.46 6.13 -28.88
N HIS A 355 6.25 6.78 -27.73
CA HIS A 355 5.75 8.16 -27.68
C HIS A 355 6.76 9.20 -28.17
N GLN A 356 8.05 8.99 -27.92
CA GLN A 356 9.10 9.89 -28.40
C GLN A 356 9.35 9.80 -29.91
N ALA A 357 8.98 8.68 -30.54
CA ALA A 357 9.19 8.44 -31.97
C ALA A 357 8.20 9.22 -32.88
N TYR A 358 7.21 9.87 -32.33
CA TYR A 358 6.21 10.68 -33.00
C TYR A 358 6.32 12.15 -32.58
#